data_d62bf6a3f24750e3f67b1e59e2ef7e85
#
_entry.id   d62bf6a3f24750e3f67b1e59e2ef7e85
#
_cell.length_a   1.000
_cell.length_b   1.000
_cell.length_c   1.000
_cell.angle_alpha   90.00
_cell.angle_beta   90.00
_cell.angle_gamma   90.00
#
_symmetry.space_group_name_H-M   'P 1'
#
loop_
_entity.id
_entity.type
_entity.pdbx_description
1 polymer ?
#
loop_
_entity_poly.entity_id
_entity_poly.type
_entity_poly.pdbx_seq_one_letter_code
_entity_poly.pdbx_strand_id
1 'polypeptide(L)'
;MTTEEQVENFLNFHNQLEKITQGTSGEAKKRIHYKTLRNFIYYYNSSKKGKTRTTELLKEYLKLLEEEDYMFTEQQSKDAYDIYIRPLAQDFYTRYVNFSASFAIVFELLLCGIPVYFTWIILHSKITILLLLSLYFVHYINYFIKYRNKKFYGYRY
;
A
#
# COMPACT_ATOMS: atom_id res chain seq x y z
N MET A 1 -7.20 24.46 -6.24
CA MET A 1 -8.01 23.32 -6.73
C MET A 1 -9.40 23.44 -6.12
N THR A 2 -10.42 23.60 -6.92
CA THR A 2 -11.82 23.71 -6.51
C THR A 2 -12.40 22.35 -6.11
N THR A 3 -13.55 22.34 -5.44
CA THR A 3 -14.22 21.07 -5.08
C THR A 3 -14.67 20.30 -6.32
N GLU A 4 -15.12 21.01 -7.36
CA GLU A 4 -15.54 20.42 -8.63
C GLU A 4 -14.37 19.75 -9.35
N GLU A 5 -13.24 20.43 -9.47
CA GLU A 5 -12.01 19.86 -10.04
C GLU A 5 -11.52 18.61 -9.29
N GLN A 6 -11.74 18.55 -7.98
CA GLN A 6 -11.39 17.37 -7.18
C GLN A 6 -12.27 16.15 -7.50
N VAL A 7 -13.57 16.40 -7.68
CA VAL A 7 -14.54 15.33 -8.04
C VAL A 7 -14.24 14.83 -9.45
N GLU A 8 -13.97 15.71 -10.38
CA GLU A 8 -13.63 15.36 -11.76
C GLU A 8 -12.34 14.50 -11.81
N ASN A 9 -11.28 14.93 -11.13
CA ASN A 9 -10.03 14.17 -11.06
C ASN A 9 -10.25 12.78 -10.43
N PHE A 10 -11.06 12.69 -9.38
CA PHE A 10 -11.37 11.41 -8.75
C PHE A 10 -12.11 10.46 -9.69
N LEU A 11 -13.12 10.95 -10.40
CA LEU A 11 -13.86 10.15 -11.38
C LEU A 11 -12.96 9.68 -12.52
N ASN A 12 -12.08 10.55 -13.01
CA ASN A 12 -11.11 10.18 -14.03
C ASN A 12 -10.16 9.07 -13.55
N PHE A 13 -9.58 9.20 -12.36
CA PHE A 13 -8.72 8.18 -11.77
C PHE A 13 -9.45 6.85 -11.57
N HIS A 14 -10.72 6.91 -11.15
CA HIS A 14 -11.53 5.71 -10.97
C HIS A 14 -11.80 4.98 -12.28
N ASN A 15 -12.17 5.71 -13.32
CA ASN A 15 -12.40 5.17 -14.66
C ASN A 15 -11.13 4.53 -15.25
N GLN A 16 -9.97 5.15 -15.06
CA GLN A 16 -8.69 4.55 -15.49
C GLN A 16 -8.36 3.28 -14.70
N LEU A 17 -8.63 3.22 -13.39
CA LEU A 17 -8.49 1.97 -12.63
C LEU A 17 -9.39 0.85 -13.12
N GLU A 18 -10.61 1.16 -13.53
CA GLU A 18 -11.53 0.16 -14.09
C GLU A 18 -11.00 -0.42 -15.40
N LYS A 19 -10.48 0.42 -16.31
CA LYS A 19 -9.82 -0.02 -17.54
C LYS A 19 -8.67 -1.00 -17.23
N ILE A 20 -7.80 -0.66 -16.29
CA ILE A 20 -6.70 -1.53 -15.85
C ILE A 20 -7.24 -2.87 -15.31
N THR A 21 -8.35 -2.82 -14.58
CA THR A 21 -8.94 -4.03 -13.98
C THR A 21 -9.42 -5.02 -15.03
N GLN A 22 -10.00 -4.54 -16.12
CA GLN A 22 -10.62 -5.36 -17.16
C GLN A 22 -9.59 -5.91 -18.15
N GLY A 23 -8.54 -5.16 -18.49
CA GLY A 23 -7.61 -5.48 -19.58
C GLY A 23 -6.27 -6.09 -19.17
N THR A 24 -5.92 -6.11 -17.87
CA THR A 24 -4.54 -6.39 -17.44
C THR A 24 -4.41 -7.70 -16.69
N SER A 25 -3.37 -8.50 -17.00
CA SER A 25 -3.07 -9.75 -16.30
C SER A 25 -2.66 -9.54 -14.84
N GLY A 26 -2.75 -10.58 -14.01
CA GLY A 26 -2.37 -10.50 -12.60
C GLY A 26 -0.91 -10.12 -12.36
N GLU A 27 0.00 -10.59 -13.22
CA GLU A 27 1.42 -10.26 -13.12
C GLU A 27 1.70 -8.82 -13.59
N ALA A 28 1.08 -8.37 -14.68
CA ALA A 28 1.18 -6.98 -15.10
C ALA A 28 0.61 -6.02 -14.03
N LYS A 29 -0.50 -6.37 -13.39
CA LYS A 29 -1.05 -5.60 -12.25
C LYS A 29 -0.06 -5.44 -11.10
N LYS A 30 0.76 -6.46 -10.82
CA LYS A 30 1.81 -6.34 -9.80
C LYS A 30 2.91 -5.38 -10.23
N ARG A 31 3.36 -5.45 -11.50
CA ARG A 31 4.41 -4.58 -12.04
C ARG A 31 4.01 -3.12 -12.09
N ILE A 32 2.76 -2.82 -12.35
CA ILE A 32 2.22 -1.45 -12.33
C ILE A 32 1.73 -1.00 -10.95
N HIS A 33 2.06 -1.71 -9.90
CA HIS A 33 1.66 -1.38 -8.51
C HIS A 33 0.15 -1.15 -8.33
N TYR A 34 -0.69 -1.89 -9.05
CA TYR A 34 -2.14 -1.67 -9.12
C TYR A 34 -2.82 -1.57 -7.76
N LYS A 35 -2.49 -2.48 -6.83
CA LYS A 35 -3.12 -2.47 -5.49
C LYS A 35 -2.78 -1.20 -4.70
N THR A 36 -1.52 -0.76 -4.79
CA THR A 36 -1.06 0.47 -4.16
C THR A 36 -1.75 1.69 -4.76
N LEU A 37 -1.80 1.77 -6.09
CA LEU A 37 -2.48 2.83 -6.83
C LEU A 37 -3.97 2.90 -6.45
N ARG A 38 -4.65 1.77 -6.43
CA ARG A 38 -6.06 1.67 -5.99
C ARG A 38 -6.26 2.20 -4.58
N ASN A 39 -5.33 1.90 -3.67
CA ASN A 39 -5.40 2.38 -2.29
C ASN A 39 -5.22 3.90 -2.22
N PHE A 40 -4.31 4.49 -2.98
CA PHE A 40 -4.13 5.94 -3.05
C PHE A 40 -5.36 6.63 -3.61
N ILE A 41 -5.92 6.14 -4.71
CA ILE A 41 -7.14 6.70 -5.30
C ILE A 41 -8.33 6.59 -4.34
N TYR A 42 -8.47 5.47 -3.64
CA TYR A 42 -9.52 5.29 -2.63
C TYR A 42 -9.47 6.39 -1.55
N TYR A 43 -8.27 6.77 -1.10
CA TYR A 43 -8.10 7.81 -0.09
C TYR A 43 -7.97 9.23 -0.65
N TYR A 44 -7.94 9.39 -1.96
CA TYR A 44 -7.74 10.68 -2.61
C TYR A 44 -8.75 11.75 -2.17
N ASN A 45 -10.04 11.41 -2.16
CA ASN A 45 -11.11 12.33 -1.79
C ASN A 45 -11.13 12.69 -0.29
N SER A 46 -10.60 11.83 0.56
CA SER A 46 -10.56 12.06 2.00
C SER A 46 -9.46 13.04 2.43
N SER A 47 -8.55 13.39 1.54
CA SER A 47 -7.40 14.27 1.82
C SER A 47 -7.77 15.74 1.63
N LYS A 48 -7.70 16.54 2.71
CA LYS A 48 -8.00 17.98 2.69
C LYS A 48 -6.78 18.89 2.42
N LYS A 49 -5.54 18.37 2.45
CA LYS A 49 -4.31 19.17 2.31
C LYS A 49 -3.31 18.50 1.36
N GLY A 50 -2.57 19.29 0.59
CA GLY A 50 -1.48 18.83 -0.28
C GLY A 50 -1.96 18.14 -1.57
N LYS A 51 -3.16 18.44 -2.04
CA LYS A 51 -3.77 17.75 -3.18
C LYS A 51 -3.13 18.05 -4.54
N THR A 52 -2.55 19.23 -4.75
CA THR A 52 -2.00 19.60 -6.05
C THR A 52 -0.88 18.67 -6.47
N ARG A 53 0.16 18.52 -5.65
CA ARG A 53 1.28 17.62 -5.92
C ARG A 53 0.84 16.16 -6.06
N THR A 54 -0.01 15.67 -5.15
CA THR A 54 -0.55 14.32 -5.21
C THR A 54 -1.34 14.08 -6.49
N THR A 55 -2.13 15.07 -6.91
CA THR A 55 -2.90 15.02 -8.16
C THR A 55 -1.99 14.98 -9.38
N GLU A 56 -0.96 15.83 -9.43
CA GLU A 56 0.02 15.87 -10.51
C GLU A 56 0.74 14.51 -10.63
N LEU A 57 1.29 14.00 -9.53
CA LEU A 57 1.97 12.69 -9.51
C LEU A 57 1.04 11.55 -9.96
N LEU A 58 -0.22 11.55 -9.54
CA LEU A 58 -1.18 10.54 -9.98
C LEU A 58 -1.49 10.67 -11.47
N LYS A 59 -1.67 11.89 -11.98
CA LYS A 59 -1.90 12.15 -13.41
C LYS A 59 -0.71 11.69 -14.25
N GLU A 60 0.50 12.06 -13.86
CA GLU A 60 1.72 11.67 -14.56
C GLU A 60 1.90 10.16 -14.57
N TYR A 61 1.68 9.50 -13.42
CA TYR A 61 1.79 8.06 -13.33
C TYR A 61 0.76 7.32 -14.18
N LEU A 62 -0.49 7.76 -14.15
CA LEU A 62 -1.55 7.16 -14.96
C LEU A 62 -1.32 7.37 -16.46
N LYS A 63 -0.81 8.54 -16.84
CA LYS A 63 -0.41 8.82 -18.23
C LYS A 63 0.72 7.90 -18.68
N LEU A 64 1.76 7.72 -17.86
CA LEU A 64 2.84 6.76 -18.12
C LEU A 64 2.30 5.33 -18.31
N LEU A 65 1.34 4.91 -17.49
CA LEU A 65 0.71 3.59 -17.64
C LEU A 65 -0.03 3.42 -18.96
N GLU A 66 -0.71 4.47 -19.44
CA GLU A 66 -1.38 4.45 -20.74
C GLU A 66 -0.36 4.42 -21.91
N GLU A 67 0.72 5.19 -21.83
CA GLU A 67 1.80 5.22 -22.82
C GLU A 67 2.50 3.87 -22.97
N GLU A 68 2.65 3.12 -21.88
CA GLU A 68 3.27 1.77 -21.84
C GLU A 68 2.25 0.62 -21.96
N ASP A 69 1.05 0.91 -22.39
CA ASP A 69 -0.06 -0.05 -22.55
C ASP A 69 -0.27 -0.96 -21.33
N TYR A 70 -0.08 -0.39 -20.14
CA TYR A 70 -0.17 -1.06 -18.82
C TYR A 70 0.78 -2.26 -18.65
N MET A 71 1.87 -2.31 -19.41
CA MET A 71 2.84 -3.40 -19.41
C MET A 71 4.25 -2.91 -19.08
N PHE A 72 4.60 -2.86 -17.82
CA PHE A 72 5.95 -2.53 -17.40
C PHE A 72 6.90 -3.73 -17.43
N THR A 73 8.11 -3.49 -17.91
CA THR A 73 9.26 -4.34 -17.63
C THR A 73 9.59 -4.29 -16.15
N GLU A 74 10.47 -5.17 -15.68
CA GLU A 74 10.90 -5.13 -14.27
C GLU A 74 11.64 -3.85 -13.90
N GLN A 75 12.46 -3.33 -14.83
CA GLN A 75 13.18 -2.09 -14.61
C GLN A 75 12.23 -0.89 -14.55
N GLN A 76 11.31 -0.75 -15.52
CA GLN A 76 10.29 0.29 -15.49
C GLN A 76 9.43 0.24 -14.22
N SER A 77 9.13 -0.95 -13.73
CA SER A 77 8.40 -1.13 -12.46
C SER A 77 9.17 -0.59 -11.26
N LYS A 78 10.50 -0.80 -11.20
CA LYS A 78 11.36 -0.24 -10.14
C LYS A 78 11.45 1.27 -10.22
N ASP A 79 11.69 1.79 -11.41
CA ASP A 79 11.80 3.23 -11.66
C ASP A 79 10.49 3.95 -11.32
N ALA A 80 9.36 3.40 -11.74
CA ALA A 80 8.03 3.93 -11.43
C ALA A 80 7.74 3.88 -9.93
N TYR A 81 8.20 2.84 -9.21
CA TYR A 81 8.07 2.78 -7.77
C TYR A 81 8.83 3.93 -7.09
N ASP A 82 10.06 4.19 -7.49
CA ASP A 82 10.89 5.21 -6.87
C ASP A 82 10.44 6.63 -7.23
N ILE A 83 10.02 6.86 -8.48
CA ILE A 83 9.63 8.18 -8.99
C ILE A 83 8.22 8.58 -8.53
N TYR A 84 7.25 7.65 -8.56
CA TYR A 84 5.84 7.97 -8.33
C TYR A 84 5.28 7.35 -7.04
N ILE A 85 5.46 6.05 -6.84
CA ILE A 85 4.79 5.34 -5.74
C ILE A 85 5.34 5.75 -4.38
N ARG A 86 6.66 5.86 -4.24
CA ARG A 86 7.30 6.27 -2.98
C ARG A 86 6.95 7.72 -2.58
N PRO A 87 7.01 8.73 -3.48
CA PRO A 87 6.55 10.08 -3.16
C PRO A 87 5.04 10.14 -2.82
N LEU A 88 4.20 9.43 -3.56
CA LEU A 88 2.76 9.32 -3.24
C LEU A 88 2.56 8.72 -1.86
N ALA A 89 3.28 7.66 -1.51
CA ALA A 89 3.22 7.05 -0.20
C ALA A 89 3.61 8.02 0.92
N GLN A 90 4.60 8.88 0.71
CA GLN A 90 4.98 9.92 1.66
C GLN A 90 3.84 10.92 1.91
N ASP A 91 3.11 11.31 0.87
CA ASP A 91 1.96 12.21 1.01
C ASP A 91 0.79 11.55 1.75
N PHE A 92 0.59 10.24 1.60
CA PHE A 92 -0.45 9.47 2.27
C PHE A 92 -0.01 8.84 3.60
N TYR A 93 1.30 8.70 3.83
CA TYR A 93 1.88 7.98 4.96
C TYR A 93 1.35 8.45 6.32
N THR A 94 1.33 9.75 6.55
CA THR A 94 0.86 10.34 7.81
C THR A 94 -0.65 10.45 7.92
N ARG A 95 -1.39 10.17 6.85
CA ARG A 95 -2.83 10.41 6.76
C ARG A 95 -3.64 9.12 6.73
N TYR A 96 -3.41 8.29 5.72
CA TYR A 96 -4.30 7.16 5.41
C TYR A 96 -3.58 5.85 5.09
N VAL A 97 -2.49 5.90 4.31
CA VAL A 97 -1.70 4.73 3.90
C VAL A 97 -0.35 4.82 4.60
N ASN A 98 -0.23 4.22 5.77
CA ASN A 98 0.91 4.42 6.65
C ASN A 98 1.81 3.20 6.83
N PHE A 99 1.66 2.16 6.02
CA PHE A 99 2.50 0.98 6.14
C PHE A 99 2.99 0.46 4.78
N SER A 100 4.30 0.32 4.65
CA SER A 100 4.87 -0.57 3.64
C SER A 100 4.52 -2.01 3.98
N ALA A 101 4.05 -2.78 3.00
CA ALA A 101 3.76 -4.20 3.20
C ALA A 101 5.00 -4.97 3.66
N SER A 102 6.17 -4.66 3.11
CA SER A 102 7.45 -5.27 3.51
C SER A 102 7.81 -4.93 4.95
N PHE A 103 7.66 -3.67 5.36
CA PHE A 103 7.93 -3.25 6.72
C PHE A 103 6.99 -3.92 7.74
N ALA A 104 5.72 -4.08 7.38
CA ALA A 104 4.75 -4.75 8.25
C ALA A 104 5.16 -6.21 8.53
N ILE A 105 5.62 -6.95 7.53
CA ILE A 105 6.07 -8.34 7.68
C ILE A 105 7.33 -8.43 8.56
N VAL A 106 8.33 -7.58 8.28
CA VAL A 106 9.59 -7.57 9.06
C VAL A 106 9.32 -7.19 10.51
N PHE A 107 8.50 -6.18 10.72
CA PHE A 107 8.13 -5.72 12.06
C PHE A 107 7.38 -6.79 12.86
N GLU A 108 6.53 -7.56 12.20
CA GLU A 108 5.80 -8.67 12.80
C GLU A 108 6.73 -9.81 13.23
N LEU A 109 7.68 -10.17 12.36
CA LEU A 109 8.70 -11.19 12.66
C LEU A 109 9.57 -10.78 13.85
N LEU A 110 10.00 -9.51 13.93
CA LEU A 110 10.84 -9.02 15.01
C LEU A 110 10.08 -8.88 16.33
N LEU A 111 8.87 -8.33 16.30
CA LEU A 111 8.08 -8.07 17.51
C LEU A 111 7.53 -9.35 18.15
N CYS A 112 7.22 -10.35 17.38
CA CYS A 112 6.58 -11.57 17.87
C CYS A 112 7.52 -12.77 17.90
N GLY A 113 8.35 -12.94 16.88
CA GLY A 113 9.23 -14.11 16.76
C GLY A 113 10.35 -14.12 17.80
N ILE A 114 11.01 -13.00 18.01
CA ILE A 114 12.13 -12.90 18.95
C ILE A 114 11.68 -13.13 20.40
N PRO A 115 10.66 -12.44 20.93
CA PRO A 115 10.19 -12.70 22.29
C PRO A 115 9.70 -14.12 22.50
N VAL A 116 9.00 -14.74 21.55
CA VAL A 116 8.56 -16.14 21.65
C VAL A 116 9.77 -17.09 21.75
N TYR A 117 10.79 -16.88 20.91
CA TYR A 117 12.01 -17.68 20.91
C TYR A 117 12.76 -17.57 22.24
N PHE A 118 13.00 -16.35 22.75
CA PHE A 118 13.68 -16.15 24.03
C PHE A 118 12.88 -16.70 25.21
N THR A 119 11.58 -16.56 25.21
CA THR A 119 10.74 -17.08 26.30
C THR A 119 10.74 -18.60 26.32
N TRP A 120 10.73 -19.23 25.14
CA TRP A 120 10.83 -20.68 25.05
C TRP A 120 12.15 -21.22 25.58
N ILE A 121 13.28 -20.54 25.28
CA ILE A 121 14.62 -20.95 25.72
C ILE A 121 14.82 -20.70 27.22
N ILE A 122 14.41 -19.53 27.74
CA ILE A 122 14.79 -19.06 29.07
C ILE A 122 13.81 -19.54 30.14
N LEU A 123 12.52 -19.47 29.88
CA LEU A 123 11.50 -19.66 30.92
C LEU A 123 10.81 -21.02 30.89
N HIS A 124 10.85 -21.77 29.79
CA HIS A 124 10.15 -23.05 29.59
C HIS A 124 8.69 -23.04 30.10
N SER A 125 8.10 -21.85 30.26
CA SER A 125 6.79 -21.64 30.86
C SER A 125 5.69 -21.67 29.79
N LYS A 126 4.80 -22.64 29.88
CA LYS A 126 3.64 -22.79 28.99
C LYS A 126 2.71 -21.57 29.03
N ILE A 127 2.56 -20.95 30.20
CA ILE A 127 1.70 -19.77 30.39
C ILE A 127 2.25 -18.56 29.63
N THR A 128 3.55 -18.33 29.70
CA THR A 128 4.19 -17.19 29.01
C THR A 128 4.15 -17.38 27.48
N ILE A 129 4.31 -18.61 27.00
CA ILE A 129 4.14 -18.92 25.57
C ILE A 129 2.71 -18.62 25.12
N LEU A 130 1.71 -19.00 25.92
CA LEU A 130 0.30 -18.77 25.60
C LEU A 130 -0.03 -17.26 25.55
N LEU A 131 0.51 -16.48 26.48
CA LEU A 131 0.37 -15.00 26.49
C LEU A 131 1.00 -14.37 25.24
N LEU A 132 2.19 -14.80 24.85
CA LEU A 132 2.85 -14.27 23.65
C LEU A 132 2.09 -14.64 22.37
N LEU A 133 1.57 -15.86 22.28
CA LEU A 133 0.72 -16.26 21.16
C LEU A 133 -0.57 -15.46 21.10
N SER A 134 -1.17 -15.10 22.25
CA SER A 134 -2.37 -14.25 22.28
C SER A 134 -2.05 -12.82 21.81
N LEU A 135 -0.91 -12.25 22.18
CA LEU A 135 -0.44 -10.95 21.69
C LEU A 135 -0.18 -10.99 20.19
N TYR A 136 0.45 -12.07 19.69
CA TYR A 136 0.64 -12.29 18.26
C TYR A 136 -0.69 -12.32 17.51
N PHE A 137 -1.68 -13.02 18.05
CA PHE A 137 -3.02 -13.09 17.44
C PHE A 137 -3.72 -11.73 17.39
N VAL A 138 -3.63 -10.93 18.44
CA VAL A 138 -4.16 -9.55 18.44
C VAL A 138 -3.45 -8.68 17.40
N HIS A 139 -2.12 -8.83 17.29
CA HIS A 139 -1.36 -8.09 16.28
C HIS A 139 -1.73 -8.51 14.86
N TYR A 140 -1.91 -9.81 14.62
CA TYR A 140 -2.36 -10.34 13.32
C TYR A 140 -3.76 -9.82 12.94
N ILE A 141 -4.70 -9.76 13.89
CA ILE A 141 -6.02 -9.17 13.66
C ILE A 141 -5.88 -7.69 13.25
N ASN A 142 -5.04 -6.94 13.94
CA ASN A 142 -4.80 -5.53 13.62
C ASN A 142 -4.17 -5.35 12.24
N TYR A 143 -3.21 -6.21 11.87
CA TYR A 143 -2.66 -6.27 10.51
C TYR A 143 -3.76 -6.53 9.48
N PHE A 144 -4.61 -7.53 9.71
CA PHE A 144 -5.71 -7.89 8.83
C PHE A 144 -6.72 -6.75 8.66
N ILE A 145 -7.05 -6.05 9.75
CA ILE A 145 -7.92 -4.85 9.70
C ILE A 145 -7.28 -3.75 8.84
N LYS A 146 -5.98 -3.48 9.00
CA LYS A 146 -5.26 -2.51 8.17
C LYS A 146 -5.23 -2.91 6.70
N TYR A 147 -5.01 -4.19 6.42
CA TYR A 147 -5.06 -4.73 5.06
C TYR A 147 -6.46 -4.54 4.44
N ARG A 148 -7.50 -4.93 5.15
CA ARG A 148 -8.90 -4.75 4.72
C ARG A 148 -9.23 -3.28 4.48
N ASN A 149 -8.72 -2.39 5.30
CA ASN A 149 -8.90 -0.95 5.18
C ASN A 149 -7.99 -0.28 4.14
N LYS A 150 -7.33 -1.05 3.28
CA LYS A 150 -6.49 -0.55 2.17
C LYS A 150 -5.35 0.38 2.61
N LYS A 151 -4.78 0.16 3.80
CA LYS A 151 -3.73 1.02 4.39
C LYS A 151 -2.31 0.60 4.06
N PHE A 152 -2.11 -0.32 3.13
CA PHE A 152 -0.80 -0.78 2.72
C PHE A 152 -0.39 -0.25 1.35
N TYR A 153 0.91 -0.12 1.18
CA TYR A 153 1.56 0.13 -0.10
C TYR A 153 2.86 -0.68 -0.17
N GLY A 154 3.47 -0.77 -1.34
CA GLY A 154 4.77 -1.43 -1.47
C GLY A 154 5.09 -1.83 -2.91
N TYR A 155 6.36 -2.17 -3.11
CA TYR A 155 6.82 -2.71 -4.37
C TYR A 155 6.17 -4.08 -4.62
N ARG A 156 5.47 -4.23 -5.75
CA ARG A 156 4.71 -5.44 -6.12
C ARG A 156 3.63 -5.86 -5.10
N TYR A 157 3.19 -4.91 -4.27
CA TYR A 157 2.05 -5.14 -3.36
C TYR A 157 0.72 -5.16 -4.12
#